data_02976e8e300123e92dc0edfe13a980d1
#
_entry.id   02976e8e300123e92dc0edfe13a980d1
#
_cell.length_a   1.000
_cell.length_b   1.000
_cell.length_c   1.000
_cell.angle_alpha   90.00
_cell.angle_beta   90.00
_cell.angle_gamma   90.00
#
_symmetry.space_group_name_H-M   'P 1'
#
loop_
_entity.id
_entity.type
_entity.pdbx_description
1 polymer ?
#
loop_
_entity_poly.entity_id
_entity_poly.type
_entity_poly.pdbx_seq_one_letter_code
_entity_poly.pdbx_strand_id
1 'polypeptide(L)'
;MDSYLERLQQAIASATRGMTSEELTRRRGEKWSAAEVLEHLYLTYTGTLKGCQRCLETGRPMVSSPSLRQKLSAALVTDIGYFPKRRKSPKPVCPKGIPVETIIADIGPQLVAMDKLIAQCEARYGAHIRILDHPVLGPLTPRQWRKFHWVHGRHHVKQILERRDMSGKR
;
A
#
# COMPACT_ATOMS: atom_id res chain seq x y z
N MET A 1 6.72 11.07 10.33
CA MET A 1 6.39 10.15 9.21
C MET A 1 6.84 10.81 7.91
N ASP A 2 7.26 10.01 6.92
CA ASP A 2 7.61 10.53 5.59
C ASP A 2 6.41 11.21 4.90
N SER A 3 6.65 12.28 4.15
CA SER A 3 5.60 13.11 3.55
C SER A 3 4.69 12.36 2.56
N TYR A 4 5.17 11.33 1.88
CA TYR A 4 4.34 10.50 1.01
C TYR A 4 3.33 9.68 1.81
N LEU A 5 3.76 9.09 2.93
CA LEU A 5 2.91 8.24 3.76
C LEU A 5 1.96 9.06 4.63
N GLU A 6 2.36 10.26 5.05
CA GLU A 6 1.47 11.20 5.73
C GLU A 6 0.31 11.64 4.83
N ARG A 7 0.61 12.04 3.58
CA ARG A 7 -0.43 12.36 2.57
C ARG A 7 -1.34 11.18 2.31
N LEU A 8 -0.79 9.97 2.27
CA LEU A 8 -1.57 8.76 2.05
C LEU A 8 -2.52 8.49 3.20
N GLN A 9 -2.06 8.60 4.45
CA GLN A 9 -2.88 8.46 5.64
C GLN A 9 -4.05 9.46 5.64
N GLN A 10 -3.76 10.73 5.36
CA GLN A 10 -4.77 11.78 5.26
C GLN A 10 -5.78 11.51 4.14
N ALA A 11 -5.32 11.04 2.97
CA ALA A 11 -6.18 10.73 1.84
C ALA A 11 -7.14 9.56 2.15
N ILE A 12 -6.65 8.49 2.82
CA ILE A 12 -7.48 7.36 3.25
C ILE A 12 -8.52 7.84 4.27
N ALA A 13 -8.09 8.57 5.31
CA ALA A 13 -9.00 9.09 6.34
C ALA A 13 -10.07 10.01 5.76
N SER A 14 -9.71 10.89 4.81
CA SER A 14 -10.66 11.77 4.14
C SER A 14 -11.64 11.02 3.24
N ALA A 15 -11.20 9.99 2.54
CA ALA A 15 -12.04 9.20 1.64
C ALA A 15 -13.10 8.38 2.39
N THR A 16 -12.78 7.93 3.61
CA THR A 16 -13.66 7.09 4.44
C THR A 16 -14.48 7.86 5.47
N ARG A 17 -14.17 9.15 5.67
CA ARG A 17 -14.83 9.99 6.69
C ARG A 17 -16.35 10.03 6.50
N GLY A 18 -17.09 9.65 7.54
CA GLY A 18 -18.56 9.67 7.57
C GLY A 18 -19.23 8.54 6.78
N MET A 19 -18.49 7.59 6.23
CA MET A 19 -19.07 6.38 5.66
C MET A 19 -19.48 5.40 6.76
N THR A 20 -20.67 4.86 6.66
CA THR A 20 -21.14 3.78 7.54
C THR A 20 -20.52 2.44 7.14
N SER A 21 -20.52 1.45 8.05
CA SER A 21 -20.05 0.09 7.74
C SER A 21 -20.83 -0.52 6.57
N GLU A 22 -22.14 -0.25 6.47
CA GLU A 22 -22.96 -0.70 5.35
C GLU A 22 -22.49 -0.09 4.01
N GLU A 23 -22.21 1.21 3.98
CA GLU A 23 -21.70 1.88 2.76
C GLU A 23 -20.32 1.37 2.36
N LEU A 24 -19.44 1.11 3.35
CA LEU A 24 -18.10 0.59 3.13
C LEU A 24 -18.12 -0.84 2.57
N THR A 25 -19.03 -1.69 3.07
CA THR A 25 -19.10 -3.10 2.67
C THR A 25 -19.98 -3.34 1.44
N ARG A 26 -20.72 -2.35 0.99
CA ARG A 26 -21.63 -2.48 -0.16
C ARG A 26 -20.85 -2.76 -1.44
N ARG A 27 -21.04 -3.94 -2.01
CA ARG A 27 -20.51 -4.31 -3.34
C ARG A 27 -21.41 -3.77 -4.46
N ARG A 28 -20.79 -3.47 -5.60
CA ARG A 28 -21.48 -3.13 -6.84
C ARG A 28 -20.95 -4.00 -7.98
N GLY A 29 -21.74 -4.99 -8.35
CA GLY A 29 -21.33 -6.02 -9.30
C GLY A 29 -20.11 -6.80 -8.78
N GLU A 30 -19.20 -7.13 -9.68
CA GLU A 30 -17.99 -7.90 -9.35
C GLU A 30 -16.83 -7.06 -8.78
N LYS A 31 -17.00 -5.75 -8.67
CA LYS A 31 -15.95 -4.87 -8.14
C LYS A 31 -15.86 -4.96 -6.62
N TRP A 32 -14.66 -4.89 -6.10
CA TRP A 32 -14.43 -4.78 -4.67
C TRP A 32 -15.21 -3.63 -4.04
N SER A 33 -15.76 -3.83 -2.85
CA SER A 33 -16.32 -2.77 -2.01
C SER A 33 -15.21 -1.83 -1.51
N ALA A 34 -15.58 -0.71 -0.89
CA ALA A 34 -14.61 0.17 -0.25
C ALA A 34 -13.85 -0.54 0.88
N ALA A 35 -14.53 -1.38 1.66
CA ALA A 35 -13.93 -2.20 2.71
C ALA A 35 -12.89 -3.18 2.15
N GLU A 36 -13.18 -3.86 1.05
CA GLU A 36 -12.25 -4.76 0.41
C GLU A 36 -11.03 -4.05 -0.19
N VAL A 37 -11.20 -2.83 -0.70
CA VAL A 37 -10.08 -1.98 -1.14
C VAL A 37 -9.22 -1.56 0.05
N LEU A 38 -9.82 -1.18 1.17
CA LEU A 38 -9.07 -0.88 2.41
C LEU A 38 -8.33 -2.10 2.94
N GLU A 39 -8.94 -3.27 2.93
CA GLU A 39 -8.31 -4.52 3.34
C GLU A 39 -7.09 -4.85 2.46
N HIS A 40 -7.20 -4.67 1.14
CA HIS A 40 -6.09 -4.83 0.23
C HIS A 40 -4.91 -3.90 0.58
N LEU A 41 -5.18 -2.63 0.86
CA LEU A 41 -4.15 -1.69 1.29
C LEU A 41 -3.53 -2.12 2.63
N TYR A 42 -4.35 -2.47 3.61
CA TYR A 42 -3.92 -2.96 4.92
C TYR A 42 -2.99 -4.17 4.82
N LEU A 43 -3.37 -5.17 4.01
CA LEU A 43 -2.55 -6.35 3.75
C LEU A 43 -1.24 -6.02 3.03
N THR A 44 -1.25 -5.04 2.13
CA THR A 44 -0.04 -4.56 1.45
C THR A 44 0.93 -3.91 2.43
N TYR A 45 0.44 -3.08 3.37
CA TYR A 45 1.28 -2.46 4.41
C TYR A 45 1.82 -3.50 5.37
N THR A 46 0.98 -4.48 5.78
CA THR A 46 1.40 -5.63 6.61
C THR A 46 2.55 -6.41 5.95
N GLY A 47 2.45 -6.66 4.66
CA GLY A 47 3.49 -7.36 3.91
C GLY A 47 4.83 -6.63 3.93
N THR A 48 4.81 -5.32 3.68
CA THR A 48 6.02 -4.49 3.70
C THR A 48 6.61 -4.39 5.11
N LEU A 49 5.76 -4.18 6.13
CA LEU A 49 6.17 -4.14 7.53
C LEU A 49 6.91 -5.42 7.93
N LYS A 50 6.30 -6.59 7.69
CA LYS A 50 6.92 -7.90 7.97
C LYS A 50 8.22 -8.10 7.20
N GLY A 51 8.28 -7.68 5.94
CA GLY A 51 9.49 -7.75 5.13
C GLY A 51 10.64 -6.91 5.68
N CYS A 52 10.38 -5.66 6.04
CA CYS A 52 11.38 -4.77 6.66
C CYS A 52 11.83 -5.30 8.02
N GLN A 53 10.91 -5.78 8.85
CA GLN A 53 11.25 -6.40 10.13
C GLN A 53 12.21 -7.57 9.93
N ARG A 54 11.92 -8.45 8.98
CA ARG A 54 12.77 -9.59 8.67
C ARG A 54 14.16 -9.18 8.15
N CYS A 55 14.26 -8.10 7.36
CA CYS A 55 15.55 -7.53 6.96
C CYS A 55 16.40 -7.12 8.18
N LEU A 56 15.77 -6.46 9.17
CA LEU A 56 16.43 -6.03 10.40
C LEU A 56 16.86 -7.22 11.28
N GLU A 57 16.01 -8.21 11.43
CA GLU A 57 16.28 -9.44 12.20
C GLU A 57 17.42 -10.26 11.60
N THR A 58 17.42 -10.43 10.26
CA THR A 58 18.46 -11.20 9.56
C THR A 58 19.77 -10.41 9.36
N GLY A 59 19.76 -9.11 9.64
CA GLY A 59 20.93 -8.25 9.52
C GLY A 59 21.35 -7.93 8.08
N ARG A 60 20.53 -8.24 7.08
CA ARG A 60 20.82 -8.01 5.66
C ARG A 60 19.57 -7.66 4.84
N PRO A 61 19.72 -6.88 3.74
CA PRO A 61 18.65 -6.69 2.76
C PRO A 61 18.16 -8.03 2.18
N MET A 62 16.85 -8.11 1.95
CA MET A 62 16.21 -9.30 1.37
C MET A 62 15.84 -9.00 -0.08
N VAL A 63 16.84 -9.05 -0.96
CA VAL A 63 16.72 -8.65 -2.35
C VAL A 63 17.30 -9.68 -3.30
N SER A 64 16.65 -9.81 -4.46
CA SER A 64 17.11 -10.59 -5.61
C SER A 64 17.70 -9.68 -6.70
N SER A 65 18.31 -10.28 -7.73
CA SER A 65 18.73 -9.54 -8.93
C SER A 65 17.50 -9.15 -9.75
N PRO A 66 17.24 -7.85 -10.01
CA PRO A 66 16.06 -7.42 -10.75
C PRO A 66 16.19 -7.74 -12.24
N SER A 67 15.11 -8.26 -12.84
CA SER A 67 14.98 -8.35 -14.29
C SER A 67 14.81 -6.97 -14.92
N LEU A 68 15.08 -6.85 -16.25
CA LEU A 68 14.83 -5.61 -17.00
C LEU A 68 13.39 -5.13 -16.89
N ARG A 69 12.44 -6.07 -16.95
CA ARG A 69 11.00 -5.77 -16.79
C ARG A 69 10.69 -5.17 -15.42
N GLN A 70 11.30 -5.67 -14.35
CA GLN A 70 11.13 -5.12 -13.01
C GLN A 70 11.72 -3.72 -12.89
N LYS A 71 12.92 -3.49 -13.46
CA LYS A 71 13.54 -2.15 -13.48
C LYS A 71 12.66 -1.12 -14.16
N LEU A 72 12.11 -1.45 -15.35
CA LEU A 72 11.18 -0.58 -16.09
C LEU A 72 9.88 -0.35 -15.31
N SER A 73 9.31 -1.40 -14.71
CA SER A 73 8.10 -1.28 -13.90
C SER A 73 8.32 -0.43 -12.64
N ALA A 74 9.47 -0.57 -11.98
CA ALA A 74 9.83 0.25 -10.83
C ALA A 74 9.95 1.72 -11.24
N ALA A 75 10.69 2.04 -12.31
CA ALA A 75 10.82 3.41 -12.81
C ALA A 75 9.45 4.03 -13.17
N LEU A 76 8.58 3.28 -13.86
CA LEU A 76 7.23 3.75 -14.21
C LEU A 76 6.42 4.13 -12.97
N VAL A 77 6.46 3.32 -11.92
CA VAL A 77 5.69 3.56 -10.69
C VAL A 77 6.37 4.59 -9.79
N THR A 78 7.69 4.42 -9.54
CA THR A 78 8.37 5.25 -8.52
C THR A 78 8.94 6.55 -9.07
N ASP A 79 9.22 6.68 -10.36
CA ASP A 79 9.77 7.91 -10.92
C ASP A 79 8.68 8.72 -11.64
N ILE A 80 7.89 8.08 -12.51
CA ILE A 80 6.80 8.72 -13.24
C ILE A 80 5.52 8.85 -12.39
N GLY A 81 5.31 7.94 -11.42
CA GLY A 81 4.11 7.96 -10.56
C GLY A 81 2.87 7.39 -11.24
N TYR A 82 3.05 6.56 -12.27
CA TYR A 82 1.97 5.90 -12.99
C TYR A 82 1.73 4.50 -12.46
N PHE A 83 0.47 4.20 -12.10
CA PHE A 83 0.05 2.85 -11.69
C PHE A 83 -0.83 2.23 -12.79
N PRO A 84 -0.41 1.09 -13.40
CA PRO A 84 -1.18 0.46 -14.49
C PRO A 84 -2.54 -0.03 -14.00
N LYS A 85 -3.60 0.36 -14.72
CA LYS A 85 -4.97 -0.09 -14.45
C LYS A 85 -5.16 -1.58 -14.83
N ARG A 86 -6.20 -2.21 -14.27
CA ARG A 86 -6.65 -3.60 -14.61
C ARG A 86 -5.64 -4.70 -14.34
N ARG A 87 -4.70 -4.53 -13.43
CA ARG A 87 -3.86 -5.63 -12.95
C ARG A 87 -4.57 -6.41 -11.85
N LYS A 88 -4.50 -7.75 -11.94
CA LYS A 88 -4.96 -8.61 -10.84
C LYS A 88 -4.01 -8.46 -9.65
N SER A 89 -4.58 -8.32 -8.46
CA SER A 89 -3.82 -8.28 -7.22
C SER A 89 -3.17 -9.64 -6.92
N PRO A 90 -1.94 -9.67 -6.41
CA PRO A 90 -1.32 -10.92 -5.95
C PRO A 90 -2.16 -11.56 -4.83
N LYS A 91 -2.26 -12.89 -4.83
CA LYS A 91 -3.06 -13.66 -3.86
C LYS A 91 -2.84 -13.26 -2.38
N PRO A 92 -1.60 -13.00 -1.89
CA PRO A 92 -1.37 -12.66 -0.49
C PRO A 92 -2.06 -11.38 -0.01
N VAL A 93 -2.35 -10.45 -0.91
CA VAL A 93 -2.97 -9.15 -0.61
C VAL A 93 -4.42 -9.05 -1.13
N CYS A 94 -5.00 -10.14 -1.60
CA CYS A 94 -6.43 -10.20 -1.88
C CYS A 94 -7.23 -10.16 -0.59
N PRO A 95 -8.41 -9.49 -0.57
CA PRO A 95 -9.29 -9.44 0.60
C PRO A 95 -9.64 -10.83 1.12
N LYS A 96 -9.69 -10.97 2.44
CA LYS A 96 -9.94 -12.22 3.18
C LYS A 96 -11.15 -12.11 4.12
N GLY A 97 -11.75 -10.91 4.20
CA GLY A 97 -12.92 -10.64 5.04
C GLY A 97 -12.55 -10.14 6.44
N ILE A 98 -11.46 -9.39 6.59
CA ILE A 98 -11.17 -8.71 7.88
C ILE A 98 -12.27 -7.68 8.15
N PRO A 99 -12.84 -7.61 9.37
CA PRO A 99 -13.85 -6.62 9.73
C PRO A 99 -13.36 -5.19 9.41
N VAL A 100 -14.22 -4.42 8.77
CA VAL A 100 -13.84 -3.07 8.29
C VAL A 100 -13.53 -2.12 9.44
N GLU A 101 -14.17 -2.30 10.59
CA GLU A 101 -13.92 -1.54 11.82
C GLU A 101 -12.48 -1.74 12.32
N THR A 102 -12.01 -2.98 12.30
CA THR A 102 -10.62 -3.33 12.62
C THR A 102 -9.65 -2.64 11.65
N ILE A 103 -9.94 -2.71 10.35
CA ILE A 103 -9.09 -2.09 9.34
C ILE A 103 -9.02 -0.57 9.53
N ILE A 104 -10.15 0.09 9.75
CA ILE A 104 -10.22 1.54 9.95
C ILE A 104 -9.45 1.97 11.19
N ALA A 105 -9.54 1.21 12.28
CA ALA A 105 -8.81 1.49 13.51
C ALA A 105 -7.29 1.34 13.31
N ASP A 106 -6.85 0.32 12.56
CA ASP A 106 -5.45 -0.10 12.51
C ASP A 106 -4.66 0.45 11.32
N ILE A 107 -5.31 0.84 10.22
CA ILE A 107 -4.61 1.19 8.97
C ILE A 107 -3.67 2.40 9.12
N GLY A 108 -4.07 3.39 9.92
CA GLY A 108 -3.23 4.56 10.24
C GLY A 108 -2.02 4.19 11.09
N PRO A 109 -2.19 3.58 12.27
CA PRO A 109 -1.11 3.04 13.09
C PRO A 109 -0.15 2.14 12.31
N GLN A 110 -0.67 1.31 11.42
CA GLN A 110 0.13 0.39 10.61
C GLN A 110 1.00 1.12 9.57
N LEU A 111 0.49 2.18 8.94
CA LEU A 111 1.30 3.05 8.07
C LEU A 111 2.47 3.67 8.82
N VAL A 112 2.23 4.15 10.05
CA VAL A 112 3.28 4.73 10.92
C VAL A 112 4.32 3.66 11.28
N ALA A 113 3.89 2.48 11.68
CA ALA A 113 4.78 1.38 12.04
C ALA A 113 5.63 0.93 10.83
N MET A 114 5.03 0.84 9.66
CA MET A 114 5.72 0.49 8.42
C MET A 114 6.80 1.53 8.06
N ASP A 115 6.48 2.82 8.14
CA ASP A 115 7.46 3.89 7.86
C ASP A 115 8.63 3.87 8.84
N LYS A 116 8.35 3.62 10.12
CA LYS A 116 9.39 3.46 11.15
C LYS A 116 10.37 2.33 10.80
N LEU A 117 9.87 1.18 10.34
CA LEU A 117 10.73 0.07 9.94
C LEU A 117 11.50 0.36 8.63
N ILE A 118 10.88 1.04 7.67
CA ILE A 118 11.58 1.50 6.46
C ILE A 118 12.71 2.47 6.85
N ALA A 119 12.47 3.41 7.78
CA ALA A 119 13.49 4.33 8.26
C ALA A 119 14.63 3.62 9.02
N GLN A 120 14.33 2.59 9.81
CA GLN A 120 15.35 1.77 10.46
C GLN A 120 16.21 0.99 9.45
N CYS A 121 15.59 0.44 8.39
CA CYS A 121 16.34 -0.19 7.30
C CYS A 121 17.23 0.85 6.57
N GLU A 122 16.71 2.05 6.32
CA GLU A 122 17.44 3.15 5.68
C GLU A 122 18.65 3.57 6.52
N ALA A 123 18.48 3.74 7.83
CA ALA A 123 19.56 4.07 8.75
C ALA A 123 20.65 2.98 8.82
N ARG A 124 20.23 1.71 8.77
CA ARG A 124 21.15 0.58 8.89
C ARG A 124 21.90 0.25 7.61
N TYR A 125 21.24 0.34 6.46
CA TYR A 125 21.79 -0.14 5.19
C TYR A 125 22.16 0.99 4.22
N GLY A 126 21.59 2.19 4.40
CA GLY A 126 21.78 3.35 3.54
C GLY A 126 20.59 3.66 2.64
N ALA A 127 20.41 4.93 2.32
CA ALA A 127 19.27 5.47 1.57
C ALA A 127 19.15 4.94 0.13
N HIS A 128 20.29 4.57 -0.49
CA HIS A 128 20.36 4.12 -1.87
C HIS A 128 20.38 2.59 -2.01
N ILE A 129 20.45 1.86 -0.89
CA ILE A 129 20.46 0.40 -0.89
C ILE A 129 19.03 -0.12 -1.06
N ARG A 130 18.86 -1.08 -1.95
CA ARG A 130 17.61 -1.82 -2.07
C ARG A 130 17.45 -2.73 -0.87
N ILE A 131 16.33 -2.65 -0.17
CA ILE A 131 16.14 -3.32 1.12
C ILE A 131 15.26 -4.56 1.04
N LEU A 132 14.27 -4.55 0.15
CA LEU A 132 13.25 -5.59 0.08
C LEU A 132 12.70 -5.71 -1.34
N ASP A 133 12.38 -6.94 -1.76
CA ASP A 133 11.74 -7.22 -3.05
C ASP A 133 10.23 -6.95 -3.01
N HIS A 134 9.77 -6.19 -4.00
CA HIS A 134 8.34 -6.11 -4.34
C HIS A 134 8.02 -7.18 -5.40
N PRO A 135 6.91 -7.95 -5.29
CA PRO A 135 6.62 -9.07 -6.19
C PRO A 135 6.60 -8.72 -7.68
N VAL A 136 6.20 -7.49 -8.02
CA VAL A 136 6.09 -7.03 -9.41
C VAL A 136 7.22 -6.08 -9.82
N LEU A 137 7.66 -5.21 -8.89
CA LEU A 137 8.64 -4.15 -9.17
C LEU A 137 10.08 -4.60 -8.91
N GLY A 138 10.27 -5.76 -8.26
CA GLY A 138 11.59 -6.21 -7.80
C GLY A 138 12.13 -5.40 -6.62
N PRO A 139 13.44 -5.40 -6.41
CA PRO A 139 14.05 -4.77 -5.24
C PRO A 139 13.93 -3.24 -5.27
N LEU A 140 13.47 -2.65 -4.17
CA LEU A 140 13.24 -1.22 -4.01
C LEU A 140 14.08 -0.63 -2.87
N THR A 141 14.51 0.62 -3.03
CA THR A 141 15.12 1.42 -1.97
C THR A 141 14.07 1.91 -0.97
N PRO A 142 14.45 2.39 0.24
CA PRO A 142 13.52 2.97 1.20
C PRO A 142 12.61 4.06 0.60
N ARG A 143 13.19 5.02 -0.14
CA ARG A 143 12.44 6.07 -0.82
C ARG A 143 11.47 5.51 -1.87
N GLN A 144 11.89 4.50 -2.64
CA GLN A 144 11.02 3.87 -3.64
C GLN A 144 9.85 3.12 -2.99
N TRP A 145 10.05 2.47 -1.84
CA TRP A 145 8.98 1.84 -1.07
C TRP A 145 7.93 2.87 -0.61
N ARG A 146 8.35 4.00 -0.02
CA ARG A 146 7.44 5.08 0.38
C ARG A 146 6.66 5.64 -0.81
N LYS A 147 7.34 5.91 -1.92
CA LYS A 147 6.70 6.43 -3.13
C LYS A 147 5.77 5.40 -3.80
N PHE A 148 6.14 4.12 -3.80
CA PHE A 148 5.25 3.04 -4.25
C PHE A 148 3.94 3.05 -3.44
N HIS A 149 4.02 3.05 -2.13
CA HIS A 149 2.82 3.06 -1.28
C HIS A 149 1.94 4.29 -1.52
N TRP A 150 2.54 5.46 -1.71
CA TRP A 150 1.80 6.66 -2.10
C TRP A 150 1.09 6.49 -3.45
N VAL A 151 1.79 6.09 -4.50
CA VAL A 151 1.22 5.95 -5.85
C VAL A 151 0.13 4.89 -5.89
N HIS A 152 0.39 3.73 -5.29
CA HIS A 152 -0.54 2.61 -5.15
C HIS A 152 -1.76 3.00 -4.31
N GLY A 153 -1.54 3.58 -3.14
CA GLY A 153 -2.61 4.00 -2.26
C GLY A 153 -3.49 5.07 -2.87
N ARG A 154 -2.92 6.08 -3.53
CA ARG A 154 -3.67 7.11 -4.26
C ARG A 154 -4.57 6.51 -5.35
N HIS A 155 -4.11 5.46 -6.04
CA HIS A 155 -4.93 4.73 -7.01
C HIS A 155 -6.16 4.10 -6.34
N HIS A 156 -5.97 3.48 -5.17
CA HIS A 156 -7.04 2.84 -4.41
C HIS A 156 -7.96 3.83 -3.68
N VAL A 157 -7.45 4.96 -3.19
CA VAL A 157 -8.27 6.05 -2.65
C VAL A 157 -9.26 6.57 -3.70
N LYS A 158 -8.85 6.71 -4.96
CA LYS A 158 -9.77 7.01 -6.06
C LYS A 158 -10.91 5.99 -6.18
N GLN A 159 -10.60 4.73 -6.05
CA GLN A 159 -11.63 3.67 -6.09
C GLN A 159 -12.61 3.75 -4.91
N ILE A 160 -12.13 4.11 -3.71
CA ILE A 160 -13.00 4.32 -2.54
C ILE A 160 -13.96 5.51 -2.79
N LEU A 161 -13.43 6.63 -3.27
CA LEU A 161 -14.23 7.82 -3.59
C LEU A 161 -15.30 7.54 -4.68
N GLU A 162 -14.95 6.81 -5.74
CA GLU A 162 -15.90 6.38 -6.78
C GLU A 162 -17.09 5.57 -6.18
N ARG A 163 -16.85 4.78 -5.12
CA ARG A 163 -17.89 4.01 -4.44
C ARG A 163 -18.75 4.88 -3.55
N ARG A 164 -18.12 5.85 -2.87
CA ARG A 164 -18.80 6.84 -2.02
C ARG A 164 -19.75 7.72 -2.84
N ASP A 165 -19.27 8.33 -3.93
CA ASP A 165 -20.06 9.27 -4.75
C ASP A 165 -21.29 8.61 -5.38
N MET A 166 -21.19 7.33 -5.68
CA MET A 166 -22.32 6.55 -6.20
C MET A 166 -23.34 6.17 -5.11
N SER A 167 -23.01 6.32 -3.83
CA SER A 167 -23.96 6.09 -2.72
C SER A 167 -24.85 7.30 -2.44
N GLY A 168 -24.38 8.51 -2.75
CA GLY A 168 -25.12 9.76 -2.56
C GLY A 168 -26.09 10.15 -3.69
N LYS A 169 -26.17 9.36 -4.77
CA LYS A 169 -27.09 9.58 -5.90
C LYS A 169 -28.31 8.63 -5.79
N ARG A 170 -29.12 8.81 -4.76
CA ARG A 170 -30.50 8.28 -4.69
C ARG A 170 -31.49 9.44 -4.55
#